data_6bf255782662e2fa1b2165b380770a87
#
_entry.id   6bf255782662e2fa1b2165b380770a87
#
_cell.length_a   1.000
_cell.length_b   1.000
_cell.length_c   1.000
_cell.angle_alpha   90.00
_cell.angle_beta   90.00
_cell.angle_gamma   90.00
#
_symmetry.space_group_name_H-M   'P 1'
#
loop_
_entity.id
_entity.type
_entity.pdbx_description
1 polymer ?
#
loop_
_entity_poly.entity_id
_entity_poly.type
_entity_poly.pdbx_seq_one_letter_code
_entity_poly.pdbx_strand_id
1 'polypeptide(L)'
;MSDLSLDAEQLDRYSRHIIMDEIGPAGQKRLLDASILCIGAGGLGSPILQYLAAAGVGTIGIADDDVVERSNLQRQVIHGDPDVGRPKVDSAREFIERQNPDVTVHTHETRVTEDNIEGLLDEYDIVVDGSDNFATRYLVNDACTLAGVPFAHGAILRFEGQVTTFEANEGGPCYRCLFPEAPEPGTVPDCATAGVLGVLPGTVGCIQATEGIKLALGYGETLDGRMVFYDAADMTFEEIRIEPRPDCPICGEDGIESIHDVAYEETCAI
;
A
#
# COMPACT_ATOMS: atom_id res chain seq x y z
N MET A 1 -31.31 6.33 6.18
CA MET A 1 -30.97 5.11 6.94
C MET A 1 -30.36 4.18 5.89
N SER A 2 -29.06 4.07 5.85
CA SER A 2 -28.37 3.10 4.98
C SER A 2 -28.80 1.69 5.40
N ASP A 3 -29.15 0.88 4.42
CA ASP A 3 -29.48 -0.52 4.64
C ASP A 3 -28.22 -1.24 5.16
N LEU A 4 -28.21 -1.61 6.45
CA LEU A 4 -27.11 -2.30 7.12
C LEU A 4 -27.20 -3.81 6.93
N SER A 5 -27.96 -4.29 5.95
CA SER A 5 -28.18 -5.71 5.72
C SER A 5 -26.97 -6.35 5.03
N LEU A 6 -26.21 -7.13 5.81
CA LEU A 6 -25.31 -8.16 5.29
C LEU A 6 -26.15 -9.40 4.98
N ASP A 7 -25.87 -10.09 3.89
CA ASP A 7 -26.51 -11.37 3.60
C ASP A 7 -25.97 -12.51 4.49
N ALA A 8 -26.56 -13.70 4.35
CA ALA A 8 -26.21 -14.83 5.21
C ALA A 8 -24.77 -15.34 4.98
N GLU A 9 -24.27 -15.27 3.76
CA GLU A 9 -22.90 -15.68 3.42
C GLU A 9 -21.88 -14.69 3.94
N GLN A 10 -22.18 -13.39 3.85
CA GLN A 10 -21.36 -12.31 4.42
C GLN A 10 -21.35 -12.36 5.96
N LEU A 11 -22.49 -12.63 6.59
CA LEU A 11 -22.56 -12.80 8.04
C LEU A 11 -21.71 -13.97 8.54
N ASP A 12 -21.65 -15.06 7.79
CA ASP A 12 -20.78 -16.21 8.12
C ASP A 12 -19.32 -15.88 7.88
N ARG A 13 -18.99 -15.37 6.67
CA ARG A 13 -17.62 -15.04 6.24
C ARG A 13 -16.95 -14.04 7.20
N TYR A 14 -17.64 -12.95 7.54
CA TYR A 14 -17.09 -11.87 8.35
C TYR A 14 -17.48 -11.96 9.81
N SER A 15 -17.98 -13.10 10.27
CA SER A 15 -18.47 -13.28 11.64
C SER A 15 -17.47 -12.86 12.72
N ARG A 16 -16.16 -13.05 12.47
CA ARG A 16 -15.08 -12.68 13.40
C ARG A 16 -14.87 -11.18 13.52
N HIS A 17 -15.12 -10.41 12.45
CA HIS A 17 -15.15 -8.95 12.49
C HIS A 17 -16.43 -8.44 13.13
N ILE A 18 -17.55 -9.05 12.78
CA ILE A 18 -18.88 -8.58 13.22
C ILE A 18 -19.08 -8.68 14.74
N ILE A 19 -18.44 -9.66 15.41
CA ILE A 19 -18.53 -9.81 16.88
C ILE A 19 -17.60 -8.87 17.65
N MET A 20 -16.69 -8.17 16.98
CA MET A 20 -15.84 -7.16 17.63
C MET A 20 -16.65 -5.86 17.79
N ASP A 21 -16.69 -5.31 19.01
CA ASP A 21 -17.41 -4.06 19.28
C ASP A 21 -16.88 -2.89 18.44
N GLU A 22 -15.59 -2.92 18.11
CA GLU A 22 -14.88 -1.90 17.34
C GLU A 22 -15.23 -1.91 15.84
N ILE A 23 -15.59 -3.05 15.29
CA ILE A 23 -15.97 -3.21 13.88
C ILE A 23 -17.49 -3.33 13.75
N GLY A 24 -18.04 -4.41 14.28
CA GLY A 24 -19.46 -4.71 14.20
C GLY A 24 -20.00 -4.81 12.77
N PRO A 25 -21.33 -4.93 12.59
CA PRO A 25 -21.93 -4.94 11.26
C PRO A 25 -21.72 -3.62 10.48
N ALA A 26 -21.67 -2.49 11.19
CA ALA A 26 -21.48 -1.18 10.57
C ALA A 26 -20.06 -0.98 10.04
N GLY A 27 -19.04 -1.45 10.77
CA GLY A 27 -17.65 -1.42 10.30
C GLY A 27 -17.44 -2.38 9.12
N GLN A 28 -18.00 -3.59 9.18
CA GLN A 28 -17.93 -4.53 8.05
C GLN A 28 -18.59 -3.94 6.81
N LYS A 29 -19.71 -3.22 6.96
CA LYS A 29 -20.32 -2.53 5.82
C LYS A 29 -19.41 -1.45 5.24
N ARG A 30 -18.68 -0.69 6.08
CA ARG A 30 -17.69 0.28 5.60
C ARG A 30 -16.57 -0.37 4.81
N LEU A 31 -16.09 -1.55 5.23
CA LEU A 31 -15.10 -2.30 4.45
C LEU A 31 -15.65 -2.74 3.10
N LEU A 32 -16.88 -3.24 3.05
CA LEU A 32 -17.54 -3.64 1.79
C LEU A 32 -17.83 -2.46 0.85
N ASP A 33 -17.95 -1.25 1.39
CA ASP A 33 -18.15 -0.04 0.59
C ASP A 33 -16.84 0.65 0.19
N ALA A 34 -15.71 0.29 0.83
CA ALA A 34 -14.40 0.92 0.59
C ALA A 34 -13.78 0.48 -0.72
N SER A 35 -13.03 1.39 -1.34
CA SER A 35 -12.19 1.16 -2.51
C SER A 35 -10.72 1.44 -2.19
N ILE A 36 -9.85 0.45 -2.41
CA ILE A 36 -8.42 0.54 -2.07
C ILE A 36 -7.56 0.20 -3.29
N LEU A 37 -6.65 1.10 -3.67
CA LEU A 37 -5.64 0.85 -4.68
C LEU A 37 -4.37 0.29 -4.05
N CYS A 38 -3.95 -0.89 -4.48
CA CYS A 38 -2.65 -1.46 -4.16
C CYS A 38 -1.69 -1.19 -5.32
N ILE A 39 -0.63 -0.46 -5.07
CA ILE A 39 0.45 -0.22 -6.02
C ILE A 39 1.52 -1.28 -5.81
N GLY A 40 1.70 -2.14 -6.82
CA GLY A 40 2.58 -3.30 -6.77
C GLY A 40 1.89 -4.57 -6.25
N ALA A 41 1.98 -5.65 -7.05
CA ALA A 41 1.55 -7.00 -6.68
C ALA A 41 2.76 -7.90 -6.36
N GLY A 42 3.82 -7.31 -5.82
CA GLY A 42 5.07 -7.94 -5.46
C GLY A 42 5.11 -8.53 -4.05
N GLY A 43 6.25 -8.39 -3.38
CA GLY A 43 6.46 -8.94 -2.03
C GLY A 43 5.55 -8.31 -0.97
N LEU A 44 5.47 -6.98 -0.93
CA LEU A 44 4.56 -6.25 -0.04
C LEU A 44 3.11 -6.39 -0.50
N GLY A 45 2.84 -6.25 -1.80
CA GLY A 45 1.50 -6.37 -2.38
C GLY A 45 0.84 -7.73 -2.09
N SER A 46 1.61 -8.82 -2.06
CA SER A 46 1.07 -10.16 -1.81
C SER A 46 0.27 -10.25 -0.50
N PRO A 47 0.83 -9.98 0.67
CA PRO A 47 0.06 -10.00 1.92
C PRO A 47 -0.98 -8.88 2.01
N ILE A 48 -0.70 -7.70 1.44
CA ILE A 48 -1.66 -6.59 1.38
C ILE A 48 -2.94 -7.07 0.70
N LEU A 49 -2.86 -7.52 -0.54
CA LEU A 49 -3.99 -7.96 -1.35
C LEU A 49 -4.73 -9.14 -0.70
N GLN A 50 -3.97 -10.09 -0.13
CA GLN A 50 -4.54 -11.25 0.55
C GLN A 50 -5.40 -10.85 1.76
N TYR A 51 -4.93 -9.93 2.60
CA TYR A 51 -5.66 -9.56 3.83
C TYR A 51 -6.74 -8.52 3.58
N LEU A 52 -6.58 -7.59 2.63
CA LEU A 52 -7.66 -6.69 2.23
C LEU A 52 -8.84 -7.48 1.65
N ALA A 53 -8.56 -8.45 0.78
CA ALA A 53 -9.59 -9.34 0.22
C ALA A 53 -10.26 -10.19 1.30
N ALA A 54 -9.49 -10.80 2.21
CA ALA A 54 -10.03 -11.59 3.31
C ALA A 54 -10.89 -10.77 4.28
N ALA A 55 -10.53 -9.50 4.50
CA ALA A 55 -11.29 -8.56 5.33
C ALA A 55 -12.60 -8.09 4.67
N GLY A 56 -12.75 -8.27 3.36
CA GLY A 56 -13.94 -7.87 2.61
C GLY A 56 -13.92 -6.39 2.23
N VAL A 57 -12.76 -5.87 1.82
CA VAL A 57 -12.70 -4.58 1.12
C VAL A 57 -13.43 -4.74 -0.21
N GLY A 58 -14.46 -3.91 -0.45
CA GLY A 58 -15.41 -4.13 -1.54
C GLY A 58 -14.83 -3.99 -2.93
N THR A 59 -13.90 -3.03 -3.11
CA THR A 59 -13.19 -2.83 -4.38
C THR A 59 -11.69 -2.77 -4.14
N ILE A 60 -10.93 -3.58 -4.85
CA ILE A 60 -9.47 -3.58 -4.82
C ILE A 60 -8.94 -3.30 -6.22
N GLY A 61 -8.23 -2.17 -6.36
CA GLY A 61 -7.42 -1.88 -7.53
C GLY A 61 -6.01 -2.47 -7.38
N ILE A 62 -5.44 -2.97 -8.47
CA ILE A 62 -4.08 -3.52 -8.49
C ILE A 62 -3.35 -2.89 -9.66
N ALA A 63 -2.31 -2.09 -9.40
CA ALA A 63 -1.47 -1.50 -10.43
C ALA A 63 -0.08 -2.14 -10.39
N ASP A 64 0.30 -2.85 -11.46
CA ASP A 64 1.62 -3.50 -11.62
C ASP A 64 1.83 -3.82 -13.11
N ASP A 65 3.00 -3.53 -13.67
CA ASP A 65 3.33 -3.76 -15.08
C ASP A 65 4.18 -5.01 -15.33
N ASP A 66 4.55 -5.71 -14.26
CA ASP A 66 5.43 -6.86 -14.32
C ASP A 66 4.71 -8.19 -14.61
N VAL A 67 5.52 -9.17 -15.01
CA VAL A 67 5.13 -10.58 -15.04
C VAL A 67 5.69 -11.34 -13.83
N VAL A 68 5.05 -12.45 -13.50
CA VAL A 68 5.53 -13.35 -12.44
C VAL A 68 6.81 -14.04 -12.90
N GLU A 69 7.86 -13.91 -12.12
CA GLU A 69 9.12 -14.61 -12.32
C GLU A 69 9.33 -15.67 -11.24
N ARG A 70 10.05 -16.76 -11.58
CA ARG A 70 10.37 -17.82 -10.60
C ARG A 70 11.16 -17.29 -9.39
N SER A 71 12.04 -16.33 -9.62
CA SER A 71 12.82 -15.63 -8.59
C SER A 71 11.97 -14.84 -7.59
N ASN A 72 10.73 -14.51 -7.98
CA ASN A 72 9.78 -13.78 -7.14
C ASN A 72 9.10 -14.69 -6.09
N LEU A 73 8.89 -15.96 -6.39
CA LEU A 73 8.05 -16.89 -5.64
C LEU A 73 8.50 -17.11 -4.19
N GLN A 74 9.76 -16.83 -3.86
CA GLN A 74 10.26 -16.95 -2.50
C GLN A 74 9.71 -15.87 -1.54
N ARG A 75 9.04 -14.81 -2.07
CA ARG A 75 8.47 -13.70 -1.27
C ARG A 75 7.12 -13.19 -1.77
N GLN A 76 6.77 -13.41 -3.04
CA GLN A 76 5.52 -12.97 -3.65
C GLN A 76 4.49 -14.10 -3.58
N VAL A 77 4.01 -14.37 -2.35
CA VAL A 77 3.26 -15.59 -1.99
C VAL A 77 1.84 -15.65 -2.53
N ILE A 78 1.35 -14.59 -3.16
CA ILE A 78 0.06 -14.59 -3.86
C ILE A 78 0.14 -15.30 -5.21
N HIS A 79 1.36 -15.46 -5.75
CA HIS A 79 1.64 -16.12 -7.02
C HIS A 79 2.18 -17.53 -6.79
N GLY A 80 1.93 -18.43 -7.74
CA GLY A 80 2.43 -19.81 -7.71
C GLY A 80 3.29 -20.16 -8.93
N ASP A 81 3.90 -21.34 -8.92
CA ASP A 81 4.74 -21.83 -10.04
C ASP A 81 3.98 -21.89 -11.39
N PRO A 82 2.67 -22.19 -11.43
CA PRO A 82 1.89 -22.12 -12.68
C PRO A 82 1.72 -20.71 -13.25
N ASP A 83 1.94 -19.66 -12.44
CA ASP A 83 1.74 -18.27 -12.84
C ASP A 83 2.97 -17.65 -13.51
N VAL A 84 4.11 -18.35 -13.51
CA VAL A 84 5.37 -17.83 -14.10
C VAL A 84 5.15 -17.44 -15.58
N GLY A 85 5.47 -16.18 -15.89
CA GLY A 85 5.29 -15.58 -17.22
C GLY A 85 3.93 -14.90 -17.44
N ARG A 86 3.00 -14.97 -16.49
CA ARG A 86 1.72 -14.26 -16.55
C ARG A 86 1.82 -12.88 -15.93
N PRO A 87 0.99 -11.90 -16.35
CA PRO A 87 0.92 -10.61 -15.66
C PRO A 87 0.63 -10.81 -14.17
N LYS A 88 1.33 -10.09 -13.30
CA LYS A 88 1.13 -10.17 -11.85
C LYS A 88 -0.29 -9.78 -11.45
N VAL A 89 -0.85 -8.76 -12.09
CA VAL A 89 -2.22 -8.30 -11.83
C VAL A 89 -3.28 -9.38 -12.11
N ASP A 90 -3.10 -10.19 -13.15
CA ASP A 90 -4.02 -11.27 -13.49
C ASP A 90 -3.95 -12.43 -12.48
N SER A 91 -2.73 -12.85 -12.13
CA SER A 91 -2.52 -13.88 -11.10
C SER A 91 -3.07 -13.43 -9.73
N ALA A 92 -2.85 -12.17 -9.35
CA ALA A 92 -3.37 -11.60 -8.12
C ALA A 92 -4.91 -11.53 -8.12
N ARG A 93 -5.54 -11.10 -9.23
CA ARG A 93 -7.00 -11.08 -9.38
C ARG A 93 -7.59 -12.49 -9.18
N GLU A 94 -7.07 -13.51 -9.86
CA GLU A 94 -7.56 -14.88 -9.73
C GLU A 94 -7.42 -15.42 -8.30
N PHE A 95 -6.35 -15.03 -7.60
CA PHE A 95 -6.18 -15.37 -6.19
C PHE A 95 -7.28 -14.76 -5.34
N ILE A 96 -7.56 -13.45 -5.50
CA ILE A 96 -8.57 -12.72 -4.72
C ILE A 96 -9.96 -13.28 -4.99
N GLU A 97 -10.35 -13.43 -6.26
CA GLU A 97 -11.67 -13.96 -6.66
C GLU A 97 -11.94 -15.36 -6.08
N ARG A 98 -10.90 -16.20 -6.01
CA ARG A 98 -11.00 -17.53 -5.38
C ARG A 98 -11.12 -17.45 -3.86
N GLN A 99 -10.46 -16.48 -3.23
CA GLN A 99 -10.47 -16.31 -1.77
C GLN A 99 -11.77 -15.66 -1.29
N ASN A 100 -12.21 -14.62 -1.97
CA ASN A 100 -13.40 -13.86 -1.60
C ASN A 100 -14.15 -13.33 -2.83
N PRO A 101 -15.21 -14.01 -3.27
CA PRO A 101 -15.98 -13.60 -4.44
C PRO A 101 -16.81 -12.33 -4.25
N ASP A 102 -16.93 -11.80 -3.02
CA ASP A 102 -17.62 -10.54 -2.73
C ASP A 102 -16.79 -9.32 -3.16
N VAL A 103 -15.48 -9.51 -3.41
CA VAL A 103 -14.55 -8.43 -3.75
C VAL A 103 -14.54 -8.18 -5.25
N THR A 104 -14.75 -6.93 -5.64
CA THR A 104 -14.55 -6.47 -7.02
C THR A 104 -13.07 -6.15 -7.23
N VAL A 105 -12.46 -6.73 -8.26
CA VAL A 105 -11.04 -6.49 -8.55
C VAL A 105 -10.89 -5.74 -9.88
N HIS A 106 -10.23 -4.60 -9.84
CA HIS A 106 -9.82 -3.86 -11.03
C HIS A 106 -8.31 -4.03 -11.25
N THR A 107 -7.92 -4.54 -12.39
CA THR A 107 -6.50 -4.71 -12.75
C THR A 107 -6.06 -3.59 -13.68
N HIS A 108 -4.98 -2.94 -13.31
CA HIS A 108 -4.28 -1.93 -14.11
C HIS A 108 -2.90 -2.50 -14.46
N GLU A 109 -2.80 -3.18 -15.62
CA GLU A 109 -1.51 -3.67 -16.15
C GLU A 109 -0.73 -2.47 -16.70
N THR A 110 -0.19 -1.67 -15.77
CA THR A 110 0.52 -0.44 -16.09
C THR A 110 1.51 -0.08 -15.00
N ARG A 111 2.59 0.57 -15.41
CA ARG A 111 3.46 1.28 -14.49
C ARG A 111 2.79 2.58 -14.05
N VAL A 112 2.87 2.88 -12.76
CA VAL A 112 2.38 4.15 -12.22
C VAL A 112 3.37 5.26 -12.60
N THR A 113 2.85 6.27 -13.28
CA THR A 113 3.60 7.42 -13.81
C THR A 113 2.82 8.71 -13.57
N GLU A 114 3.46 9.87 -13.83
CA GLU A 114 2.81 11.18 -13.74
C GLU A 114 1.59 11.29 -14.65
N ASP A 115 1.58 10.56 -15.77
CA ASP A 115 0.50 10.63 -16.76
C ASP A 115 -0.77 9.87 -16.33
N ASN A 116 -0.69 8.94 -15.38
CA ASN A 116 -1.81 8.06 -15.04
C ASN A 116 -2.23 8.06 -13.56
N ILE A 117 -1.36 8.52 -12.64
CA ILE A 117 -1.61 8.39 -11.20
C ILE A 117 -2.85 9.18 -10.75
N GLU A 118 -3.06 10.40 -11.25
CA GLU A 118 -4.21 11.22 -10.87
C GLU A 118 -5.53 10.52 -11.27
N GLY A 119 -5.59 9.96 -12.48
CA GLY A 119 -6.75 9.20 -12.92
C GLY A 119 -6.99 7.92 -12.11
N LEU A 120 -5.92 7.28 -11.63
CA LEU A 120 -6.04 6.15 -10.71
C LEU A 120 -6.57 6.60 -9.35
N LEU A 121 -6.07 7.70 -8.79
CA LEU A 121 -6.50 8.20 -7.47
C LEU A 121 -7.99 8.60 -7.44
N ASP A 122 -8.54 9.08 -8.55
CA ASP A 122 -9.97 9.45 -8.65
C ASP A 122 -10.93 8.26 -8.42
N GLU A 123 -10.44 7.01 -8.56
CA GLU A 123 -11.26 5.81 -8.45
C GLU A 123 -11.22 5.15 -7.05
N TYR A 124 -10.33 5.59 -6.16
CA TYR A 124 -10.07 4.89 -4.88
C TYR A 124 -10.01 5.85 -3.70
N ASP A 125 -10.53 5.37 -2.55
CA ASP A 125 -10.56 6.13 -1.29
C ASP A 125 -9.20 6.12 -0.56
N ILE A 126 -8.42 5.06 -0.77
CA ILE A 126 -7.18 4.78 -0.02
C ILE A 126 -6.16 4.14 -0.96
N VAL A 127 -4.88 4.46 -0.77
CA VAL A 127 -3.78 3.80 -1.46
C VAL A 127 -2.95 2.98 -0.47
N VAL A 128 -2.50 1.79 -0.89
CA VAL A 128 -1.48 1.02 -0.17
C VAL A 128 -0.28 0.83 -1.09
N ASP A 129 0.82 1.50 -0.75
CA ASP A 129 2.03 1.55 -1.57
C ASP A 129 2.96 0.38 -1.24
N GLY A 130 3.02 -0.58 -2.16
CA GLY A 130 3.95 -1.71 -2.15
C GLY A 130 5.08 -1.59 -3.17
N SER A 131 5.37 -0.36 -3.66
CA SER A 131 6.43 -0.10 -4.63
C SER A 131 7.83 -0.40 -4.08
N ASP A 132 8.73 -0.81 -4.94
CA ASP A 132 10.11 -1.19 -4.60
C ASP A 132 11.17 -0.21 -5.12
N ASN A 133 10.75 0.91 -5.72
CA ASN A 133 11.64 1.92 -6.25
C ASN A 133 11.30 3.33 -5.74
N PHE A 134 12.30 4.20 -5.72
CA PHE A 134 12.16 5.54 -5.17
C PHE A 134 11.29 6.44 -6.05
N ALA A 135 11.39 6.37 -7.38
CA ALA A 135 10.61 7.22 -8.28
C ALA A 135 9.10 7.05 -8.04
N THR A 136 8.61 5.81 -8.05
CA THR A 136 7.20 5.50 -7.76
C THR A 136 6.81 5.93 -6.35
N ARG A 137 7.66 5.70 -5.35
CA ARG A 137 7.39 6.08 -3.95
C ARG A 137 7.17 7.58 -3.77
N TYR A 138 8.06 8.40 -4.37
CA TYR A 138 7.93 9.85 -4.32
C TYR A 138 6.71 10.34 -5.10
N LEU A 139 6.47 9.76 -6.28
CA LEU A 139 5.29 10.09 -7.08
C LEU A 139 3.98 9.78 -6.33
N VAL A 140 3.88 8.60 -5.71
CA VAL A 140 2.71 8.20 -4.91
C VAL A 140 2.51 9.16 -3.73
N ASN A 141 3.59 9.47 -2.99
CA ASN A 141 3.51 10.44 -1.89
C ASN A 141 2.98 11.79 -2.37
N ASP A 142 3.56 12.32 -3.43
CA ASP A 142 3.26 13.66 -3.90
C ASP A 142 1.82 13.73 -4.43
N ALA A 143 1.42 12.77 -5.26
CA ALA A 143 0.08 12.70 -5.82
C ALA A 143 -1.00 12.50 -4.73
N CYS A 144 -0.78 11.56 -3.80
CA CYS A 144 -1.72 11.31 -2.71
C CYS A 144 -1.85 12.53 -1.79
N THR A 145 -0.73 13.19 -1.46
CA THR A 145 -0.73 14.40 -0.62
C THR A 145 -1.50 15.55 -1.29
N LEU A 146 -1.26 15.79 -2.58
CA LEU A 146 -1.94 16.86 -3.33
C LEU A 146 -3.44 16.56 -3.55
N ALA A 147 -3.78 15.28 -3.78
CA ALA A 147 -5.17 14.86 -3.97
C ALA A 147 -5.94 14.72 -2.64
N GLY A 148 -5.27 14.76 -1.48
CA GLY A 148 -5.91 14.51 -0.19
C GLY A 148 -6.33 13.05 0.01
N VAL A 149 -5.68 12.10 -0.68
CA VAL A 149 -5.95 10.67 -0.57
C VAL A 149 -5.00 10.03 0.45
N PRO A 150 -5.52 9.41 1.52
CA PRO A 150 -4.67 8.76 2.52
C PRO A 150 -3.97 7.53 1.94
N PHE A 151 -2.74 7.28 2.39
CA PHE A 151 -2.01 6.11 1.94
C PHE A 151 -1.14 5.47 3.02
N ALA A 152 -1.01 4.14 2.97
CA ALA A 152 -0.10 3.35 3.80
C ALA A 152 1.13 2.98 2.99
N HIS A 153 2.29 3.45 3.44
CA HIS A 153 3.58 3.21 2.80
C HIS A 153 4.39 2.14 3.53
N GLY A 154 5.08 1.28 2.79
CA GLY A 154 6.05 0.33 3.32
C GLY A 154 7.27 0.20 2.40
N ALA A 155 8.41 -0.10 3.02
CA ALA A 155 9.63 -0.44 2.29
C ALA A 155 10.43 -1.50 3.04
N ILE A 156 11.20 -2.28 2.29
CA ILE A 156 11.99 -3.39 2.84
C ILE A 156 13.37 -3.44 2.19
N LEU A 157 14.36 -3.86 2.97
CA LEU A 157 15.72 -4.13 2.48
C LEU A 157 16.39 -5.18 3.39
N ARG A 158 16.90 -6.27 2.83
CA ARG A 158 17.58 -7.35 3.57
C ARG A 158 16.73 -7.93 4.71
N PHE A 159 16.94 -7.47 5.93
CA PHE A 159 16.24 -7.84 7.16
C PHE A 159 15.44 -6.66 7.74
N GLU A 160 15.52 -5.50 7.15
CA GLU A 160 14.95 -4.26 7.65
C GLU A 160 13.67 -3.90 6.88
N GLY A 161 12.66 -3.47 7.60
CA GLY A 161 11.41 -2.96 7.06
C GLY A 161 11.03 -1.65 7.70
N GLN A 162 10.31 -0.82 6.98
CA GLN A 162 9.70 0.41 7.50
C GLN A 162 8.26 0.50 7.03
N VAL A 163 7.41 1.08 7.86
CA VAL A 163 6.00 1.27 7.55
C VAL A 163 5.47 2.53 8.23
N THR A 164 4.65 3.26 7.52
CA THR A 164 3.97 4.47 8.01
C THR A 164 2.66 4.67 7.25
N THR A 165 1.83 5.57 7.75
CA THR A 165 0.61 6.04 7.10
C THR A 165 0.69 7.55 6.97
N PHE A 166 0.16 8.08 5.89
CA PHE A 166 -0.05 9.51 5.70
C PHE A 166 -1.53 9.73 5.38
N GLU A 167 -2.22 10.44 6.26
CA GLU A 167 -3.66 10.70 6.10
C GLU A 167 -3.96 11.84 5.13
N ALA A 168 -2.92 12.48 4.59
CA ALA A 168 -3.02 13.62 3.67
C ALA A 168 -3.91 14.76 4.20
N ASN A 169 -3.96 14.92 5.52
CA ASN A 169 -4.71 15.96 6.21
C ASN A 169 -4.00 17.31 6.07
N GLU A 170 -4.77 18.40 6.06
CA GLU A 170 -4.23 19.76 6.05
C GLU A 170 -3.29 19.98 7.25
N GLY A 171 -2.02 20.28 6.96
CA GLY A 171 -0.96 20.47 7.97
C GLY A 171 -0.36 19.18 8.53
N GLY A 172 -0.74 18.00 8.04
CA GLY A 172 -0.09 16.73 8.36
C GLY A 172 1.25 16.56 7.64
N PRO A 173 2.10 15.63 8.12
CA PRO A 173 3.35 15.33 7.44
C PRO A 173 3.13 14.51 6.17
N CYS A 174 4.11 14.51 5.27
CA CYS A 174 4.21 13.60 4.15
C CYS A 174 5.58 12.89 4.14
N TYR A 175 5.79 11.94 3.22
CA TYR A 175 7.05 11.21 3.12
C TYR A 175 8.27 12.14 2.94
N ARG A 176 8.10 13.24 2.20
CA ARG A 176 9.16 14.23 2.00
C ARG A 176 9.47 15.07 3.24
N CYS A 177 8.62 15.07 4.26
CA CYS A 177 8.99 15.67 5.55
C CYS A 177 10.14 14.93 6.23
N LEU A 178 10.22 13.61 6.03
CA LEU A 178 11.31 12.77 6.54
C LEU A 178 12.46 12.63 5.53
N PHE A 179 12.12 12.42 4.25
CA PHE A 179 13.07 12.22 3.15
C PHE A 179 12.81 13.25 2.04
N PRO A 180 13.35 14.49 2.13
CA PRO A 180 13.04 15.59 1.21
C PRO A 180 13.37 15.28 -0.25
N GLU A 181 14.45 14.53 -0.48
CA GLU A 181 14.98 14.20 -1.79
C GLU A 181 15.26 12.70 -1.90
N ALA A 182 15.09 12.16 -3.09
CA ALA A 182 15.49 10.79 -3.36
C ALA A 182 17.02 10.64 -3.21
N PRO A 183 17.51 9.49 -2.71
CA PRO A 183 18.94 9.25 -2.64
C PRO A 183 19.57 9.29 -4.04
N GLU A 184 20.84 9.72 -4.11
CA GLU A 184 21.57 9.70 -5.38
C GLU A 184 21.61 8.28 -5.97
N PRO A 185 21.55 8.14 -7.31
CA PRO A 185 21.59 6.85 -7.99
C PRO A 185 22.75 5.97 -7.50
N GLY A 186 22.45 4.72 -7.14
CA GLY A 186 23.48 3.75 -6.71
C GLY A 186 23.96 3.90 -5.26
N THR A 187 23.44 4.85 -4.47
CA THR A 187 23.80 5.00 -3.05
C THR A 187 23.06 4.01 -2.15
N VAL A 188 21.83 3.66 -2.51
CA VAL A 188 21.04 2.65 -1.81
C VAL A 188 20.87 1.43 -2.72
N PRO A 189 21.31 0.25 -2.31
CA PRO A 189 21.12 -0.96 -3.10
C PRO A 189 19.64 -1.34 -3.14
N ASP A 190 19.16 -1.83 -4.27
CA ASP A 190 17.82 -2.39 -4.43
C ASP A 190 17.71 -3.83 -3.87
N CYS A 191 16.48 -4.35 -3.80
CA CYS A 191 16.24 -5.72 -3.34
C CYS A 191 16.85 -6.79 -4.28
N ALA A 192 17.08 -6.48 -5.54
CA ALA A 192 17.67 -7.42 -6.50
C ALA A 192 19.18 -7.61 -6.24
N THR A 193 19.86 -6.53 -5.87
CA THR A 193 21.32 -6.54 -5.59
C THR A 193 21.65 -6.84 -4.14
N ALA A 194 20.87 -6.33 -3.17
CA ALA A 194 21.11 -6.55 -1.74
C ALA A 194 20.49 -7.83 -1.19
N GLY A 195 19.46 -8.35 -1.86
CA GLY A 195 18.63 -9.44 -1.37
C GLY A 195 17.60 -9.00 -0.32
N VAL A 196 16.65 -9.88 -0.04
CA VAL A 196 15.63 -9.68 0.98
C VAL A 196 15.17 -11.01 1.58
N LEU A 197 15.00 -11.04 2.90
CA LEU A 197 14.44 -12.19 3.59
C LEU A 197 12.97 -12.37 3.16
N GLY A 198 12.62 -13.56 2.63
CA GLY A 198 11.31 -13.76 1.97
C GLY A 198 10.08 -13.53 2.88
N VAL A 199 10.20 -13.75 4.18
CA VAL A 199 9.12 -13.48 5.14
C VAL A 199 8.98 -12.00 5.53
N LEU A 200 10.02 -11.20 5.32
CA LEU A 200 10.03 -9.79 5.70
C LEU A 200 8.88 -8.97 5.08
N PRO A 201 8.66 -9.02 3.74
CA PRO A 201 7.53 -8.33 3.14
C PRO A 201 6.17 -8.86 3.64
N GLY A 202 6.11 -10.12 4.09
CA GLY A 202 4.94 -10.66 4.76
C GLY A 202 4.60 -9.89 6.03
N THR A 203 5.58 -9.64 6.90
CA THR A 203 5.39 -8.88 8.14
C THR A 203 5.00 -7.43 7.84
N VAL A 204 5.77 -6.74 7.02
CA VAL A 204 5.57 -5.31 6.70
C VAL A 204 4.24 -5.10 5.96
N GLY A 205 3.94 -5.91 4.94
CA GLY A 205 2.70 -5.80 4.18
C GLY A 205 1.45 -6.14 5.01
N CYS A 206 1.54 -7.04 6.00
CA CYS A 206 0.44 -7.24 6.96
C CYS A 206 0.19 -6.00 7.81
N ILE A 207 1.22 -5.26 8.20
CA ILE A 207 1.04 -4.00 8.93
C ILE A 207 0.42 -2.95 7.99
N GLN A 208 0.87 -2.84 6.73
CA GLN A 208 0.26 -1.95 5.74
C GLN A 208 -1.22 -2.30 5.50
N ALA A 209 -1.57 -3.58 5.38
CA ALA A 209 -2.97 -4.01 5.26
C ALA A 209 -3.79 -3.61 6.49
N THR A 210 -3.21 -3.71 7.70
CA THR A 210 -3.86 -3.26 8.94
C THR A 210 -4.13 -1.75 8.91
N GLU A 211 -3.17 -0.95 8.45
CA GLU A 211 -3.33 0.49 8.30
C GLU A 211 -4.42 0.83 7.27
N GLY A 212 -4.41 0.17 6.10
CA GLY A 212 -5.46 0.34 5.09
C GLY A 212 -6.87 0.00 5.64
N ILE A 213 -6.99 -1.06 6.43
CA ILE A 213 -8.25 -1.44 7.10
C ILE A 213 -8.65 -0.38 8.14
N LYS A 214 -7.72 0.14 8.93
CA LYS A 214 -7.99 1.21 9.92
C LYS A 214 -8.47 2.50 9.24
N LEU A 215 -7.85 2.89 8.14
CA LEU A 215 -8.30 4.03 7.32
C LEU A 215 -9.72 3.81 6.80
N ALA A 216 -10.02 2.64 6.23
CA ALA A 216 -11.36 2.32 5.72
C ALA A 216 -12.43 2.27 6.83
N LEU A 217 -12.05 1.81 8.01
CA LEU A 217 -12.95 1.78 9.17
C LEU A 217 -13.13 3.15 9.83
N GLY A 218 -12.16 4.08 9.66
CA GLY A 218 -12.08 5.30 10.46
C GLY A 218 -11.94 4.98 11.95
N TYR A 219 -11.17 3.96 12.30
CA TYR A 219 -11.03 3.46 13.66
C TYR A 219 -9.57 3.18 14.03
N GLY A 220 -9.25 3.51 15.28
CA GLY A 220 -7.91 3.34 15.85
C GLY A 220 -6.98 4.51 15.46
N GLU A 221 -5.80 4.53 16.08
CA GLU A 221 -4.74 5.46 15.72
C GLU A 221 -3.90 4.85 14.61
N THR A 222 -3.84 5.51 13.46
CA THR A 222 -2.99 5.12 12.34
C THR A 222 -1.51 5.42 12.65
N LEU A 223 -0.62 5.05 11.74
CA LEU A 223 0.78 5.45 11.79
C LEU A 223 1.02 6.86 11.23
N ASP A 224 -0.02 7.69 11.10
CA ASP A 224 0.16 9.09 10.70
C ASP A 224 1.04 9.84 11.70
N GLY A 225 2.01 10.61 11.19
CA GLY A 225 2.99 11.32 12.01
C GLY A 225 4.04 10.46 12.71
N ARG A 226 4.16 9.16 12.36
CA ARG A 226 5.16 8.25 12.91
C ARG A 226 5.52 7.13 11.93
N MET A 227 6.76 6.69 11.96
CA MET A 227 7.25 5.56 11.18
C MET A 227 7.77 4.48 12.10
N VAL A 228 7.37 3.25 11.83
CA VAL A 228 7.86 2.06 12.52
C VAL A 228 8.94 1.42 11.67
N PHE A 229 10.10 1.18 12.27
CA PHE A 229 11.19 0.38 11.72
C PHE A 229 11.17 -0.99 12.35
N TYR A 230 11.24 -2.01 11.53
CA TYR A 230 11.30 -3.41 11.93
C TYR A 230 12.63 -4.00 11.52
N ASP A 231 13.39 -4.53 12.48
CA ASP A 231 14.58 -5.34 12.23
C ASP A 231 14.25 -6.81 12.50
N ALA A 232 14.22 -7.61 11.44
CA ALA A 232 13.93 -9.03 11.51
C ALA A 232 15.13 -9.86 12.00
N ALA A 233 16.36 -9.31 12.01
CA ALA A 233 17.52 -10.01 12.54
C ALA A 233 17.51 -10.01 14.08
N ASP A 234 17.19 -8.87 14.67
CA ASP A 234 17.14 -8.69 16.12
C ASP A 234 15.72 -8.74 16.69
N MET A 235 14.70 -8.87 15.83
CA MET A 235 13.27 -8.88 16.19
C MET A 235 12.83 -7.65 16.99
N THR A 236 13.32 -6.47 16.60
CA THR A 236 13.00 -5.21 17.25
C THR A 236 12.07 -4.36 16.39
N PHE A 237 11.26 -3.56 17.07
CA PHE A 237 10.45 -2.49 16.47
C PHE A 237 10.87 -1.18 17.12
N GLU A 238 11.24 -0.22 16.30
CA GLU A 238 11.56 1.13 16.72
C GLU A 238 10.60 2.12 16.05
N GLU A 239 10.16 3.13 16.78
CA GLU A 239 9.26 4.16 16.28
C GLU A 239 9.94 5.51 16.30
N ILE A 240 9.85 6.25 15.21
CA ILE A 240 10.26 7.66 15.13
C ILE A 240 9.04 8.52 14.81
N ARG A 241 9.03 9.75 15.29
CA ARG A 241 8.03 10.74 14.91
C ARG A 241 8.39 11.40 13.60
N ILE A 242 7.35 11.69 12.79
CA ILE A 242 7.45 12.49 11.59
C ILE A 242 6.68 13.78 11.84
N GLU A 243 7.41 14.89 11.91
CA GLU A 243 6.79 16.22 12.09
C GLU A 243 6.66 16.89 10.72
N PRO A 244 5.56 17.61 10.46
CA PRO A 244 5.42 18.39 9.23
C PRO A 244 6.50 19.47 9.17
N ARG A 245 7.08 19.65 7.98
CA ARG A 245 8.13 20.68 7.77
C ARG A 245 7.56 21.86 7.02
N PRO A 246 7.72 23.10 7.54
CA PRO A 246 7.27 24.30 6.83
C PRO A 246 7.90 24.49 5.44
N ASP A 247 9.13 24.00 5.27
CA ASP A 247 9.90 24.04 4.02
C ASP A 247 9.78 22.74 3.19
N CYS A 248 8.80 21.90 3.48
CA CYS A 248 8.56 20.68 2.69
C CYS A 248 8.16 21.07 1.26
N PRO A 249 8.78 20.47 0.22
CA PRO A 249 8.48 20.84 -1.15
C PRO A 249 7.07 20.44 -1.62
N ILE A 250 6.33 19.63 -0.85
CA ILE A 250 4.98 19.17 -1.20
C ILE A 250 3.94 19.74 -0.23
N CYS A 251 4.02 19.42 1.06
CA CYS A 251 3.01 19.81 2.05
C CYS A 251 3.38 21.06 2.85
N GLY A 252 4.51 21.72 2.54
CA GLY A 252 4.96 22.96 3.20
C GLY A 252 4.23 24.21 2.69
N GLU A 253 4.56 25.37 3.29
CA GLU A 253 3.92 26.66 2.98
C GLU A 253 4.07 27.09 1.51
N ASP A 254 5.20 26.77 0.88
CA ASP A 254 5.53 27.05 -0.52
C ASP A 254 5.59 25.75 -1.34
N GLY A 255 4.79 24.74 -0.99
CA GLY A 255 4.73 23.45 -1.70
C GLY A 255 4.27 23.59 -3.15
N ILE A 256 4.62 22.61 -4.00
CA ILE A 256 4.17 22.57 -5.40
C ILE A 256 2.65 22.40 -5.48
N GLU A 257 2.06 22.86 -6.58
CA GLU A 257 0.61 22.70 -6.85
C GLU A 257 0.31 21.53 -7.80
N SER A 258 1.33 20.96 -8.44
CA SER A 258 1.17 19.87 -9.41
C SER A 258 2.36 18.91 -9.38
N ILE A 259 2.06 17.61 -9.51
CA ILE A 259 3.09 16.56 -9.67
C ILE A 259 3.95 16.78 -10.93
N HIS A 260 3.45 17.47 -11.93
CA HIS A 260 4.18 17.77 -13.16
C HIS A 260 5.28 18.85 -13.00
N ASP A 261 5.36 19.48 -11.82
CA ASP A 261 6.42 20.44 -11.49
C ASP A 261 7.69 19.75 -10.95
N VAL A 262 7.65 18.41 -10.76
CA VAL A 262 8.76 17.58 -10.25
C VAL A 262 9.12 16.52 -11.28
N ALA A 263 10.41 16.23 -11.43
CA ALA A 263 10.88 15.09 -12.19
C ALA A 263 11.04 13.87 -11.26
N TYR A 264 10.39 12.74 -11.62
CA TYR A 264 10.52 11.46 -10.93
C TYR A 264 11.46 10.56 -11.74
N GLU A 265 12.75 10.82 -11.64
CA GLU A 265 13.76 10.02 -12.36
C GLU A 265 13.93 8.65 -11.69
N GLU A 266 13.92 7.61 -12.53
CA GLU A 266 14.37 6.30 -12.08
C GLU A 266 15.87 6.36 -11.76
N THR A 267 16.17 6.25 -10.50
CA THR A 267 17.54 5.98 -10.07
C THR A 267 17.81 4.49 -10.30
N CYS A 268 17.96 4.09 -11.58
CA CYS A 268 18.43 2.76 -11.90
C CYS A 268 19.86 2.63 -11.38
N ALA A 269 20.06 1.80 -10.36
CA ALA A 269 21.37 1.21 -10.12
C ALA A 269 21.65 0.27 -11.29
N ILE A 270 22.63 0.64 -12.15
CA ILE A 270 23.18 -0.23 -13.19
C ILE A 270 23.93 -1.39 -12.54
#